data_51be340f0f19006a7536f08daaa82c51
#
_entry.id   51be340f0f19006a7536f08daaa82c51
#
_cell.length_a   1.000
_cell.length_b   1.000
_cell.length_c   1.000
_cell.angle_alpha   90.00
_cell.angle_beta   90.00
_cell.angle_gamma   90.00
#
_symmetry.space_group_name_H-M   'P 1'
#
loop_
_entity.id
_entity.type
_entity.pdbx_description
1 polymer ?
#
loop_
_entity_poly.entity_id
_entity_poly.type
_entity_poly.pdbx_seq_one_letter_code
_entity_poly.pdbx_strand_id
1 'polypeptide(L)'
;NENVEEVYKLILDEIDLIRNEYISLQEIHESKEQLKGSYMLDRESTSSRMMSNGKNLLMRNKVDDEQDIIDYINNVEYQDVAKIIEKVFNKENIGVCIVGKDVENISL
;
A
#
# COMPACT_ATOMS: atom_id res chain seq x y z
N ASN A 1 2.33 -6.95 27.74
CA ASN A 1 0.94 -7.03 27.26
C ASN A 1 0.29 -5.65 27.13
N GLU A 2 0.53 -4.73 28.06
CA GLU A 2 0.01 -3.35 28.02
C GLU A 2 0.38 -2.62 26.72
N ASN A 3 1.57 -2.86 26.18
CA ASN A 3 2.02 -2.24 24.94
C ASN A 3 1.26 -2.71 23.68
N VAL A 4 0.71 -3.93 23.67
CA VAL A 4 0.01 -4.48 22.50
C VAL A 4 -1.34 -3.80 22.29
N GLU A 5 -2.09 -3.60 23.35
CA GLU A 5 -3.37 -2.90 23.29
C GLU A 5 -3.18 -1.43 22.89
N GLU A 6 -2.15 -0.78 23.42
CA GLU A 6 -1.79 0.60 23.06
C GLU A 6 -1.39 0.71 21.60
N VAL A 7 -0.53 -0.18 21.09
CA VAL A 7 -0.13 -0.21 19.68
C VAL A 7 -1.33 -0.47 18.78
N TYR A 8 -2.21 -1.41 19.14
CA TYR A 8 -3.41 -1.69 18.37
C TYR A 8 -4.32 -0.46 18.29
N LYS A 9 -4.52 0.22 19.43
CA LYS A 9 -5.30 1.47 19.46
C LYS A 9 -4.69 2.55 18.57
N LEU A 10 -3.37 2.76 18.65
CA LEU A 10 -2.68 3.71 17.78
C LEU A 10 -2.87 3.39 16.30
N ILE A 11 -2.82 2.11 15.90
CA ILE A 11 -3.07 1.70 14.53
C ILE A 11 -4.50 2.06 14.10
N LEU A 12 -5.50 1.83 14.97
CA LEU A 12 -6.88 2.19 14.67
C LEU A 12 -7.08 3.69 14.57
N ASP A 13 -6.43 4.47 15.43
CA ASP A 13 -6.48 5.93 15.41
C ASP A 13 -5.87 6.49 14.11
N GLU A 14 -4.73 5.93 13.64
CA GLU A 14 -4.12 6.28 12.36
C GLU A 14 -5.02 5.91 11.15
N ILE A 15 -5.69 4.77 11.21
CA ILE A 15 -6.67 4.39 10.18
C ILE A 15 -7.84 5.37 10.14
N ASP A 16 -8.35 5.76 11.31
CA ASP A 16 -9.43 6.76 11.40
C ASP A 16 -8.96 8.14 10.90
N LEU A 17 -7.72 8.52 11.17
CA LEU A 17 -7.12 9.76 10.67
C LEU A 17 -7.08 9.77 9.14
N ILE A 18 -6.52 8.71 8.53
CA ILE A 18 -6.45 8.57 7.08
C ILE A 18 -7.85 8.62 6.44
N ARG A 19 -8.86 8.02 7.06
CA ARG A 19 -10.23 8.02 6.56
C ARG A 19 -10.91 9.38 6.64
N ASN A 20 -10.65 10.15 7.69
CA ASN A 20 -11.35 11.40 7.98
C ASN A 20 -10.66 12.62 7.39
N GLU A 21 -9.34 12.66 7.41
CA GLU A 21 -8.57 13.82 6.96
C GLU A 21 -8.07 13.67 5.53
N TYR A 22 -8.06 12.44 5.01
CA TYR A 22 -7.53 12.07 3.69
C TYR A 22 -6.06 12.47 3.48
N ILE A 23 -5.48 11.90 2.45
CA ILE A 23 -4.13 12.23 2.00
C ILE A 23 -4.21 13.53 1.19
N SER A 24 -3.28 14.46 1.42
CA SER A 24 -3.21 15.71 0.65
C SER A 24 -2.81 15.47 -0.80
N LEU A 25 -3.17 16.40 -1.69
CA LEU A 25 -2.73 16.37 -3.08
C LEU A 25 -1.21 16.39 -3.23
N GLN A 26 -0.52 17.05 -2.30
CA GLN A 26 0.94 17.09 -2.28
C GLN A 26 1.52 15.72 -1.96
N GLU A 27 1.01 15.01 -0.97
CA GLU A 27 1.45 13.65 -0.62
C GLU A 27 1.23 12.66 -1.77
N ILE A 28 0.10 12.78 -2.48
CA ILE A 28 -0.15 11.98 -3.69
C ILE A 28 0.88 12.28 -4.76
N HIS A 29 1.19 13.56 -4.98
CA HIS A 29 2.20 13.95 -5.97
C HIS A 29 3.58 13.39 -5.60
N GLU A 30 4.02 13.59 -4.36
CA GLU A 30 5.31 13.09 -3.85
C GLU A 30 5.40 11.56 -3.94
N SER A 31 4.31 10.85 -3.59
CA SER A 31 4.23 9.41 -3.70
C SER A 31 4.33 8.92 -5.15
N LYS A 32 3.72 9.63 -6.10
CA LYS A 32 3.86 9.32 -7.53
C LYS A 32 5.31 9.47 -8.00
N GLU A 33 5.97 10.56 -7.63
CA GLU A 33 7.38 10.78 -7.99
C GLU A 33 8.29 9.70 -7.39
N GLN A 34 8.06 9.34 -6.12
CA GLN A 34 8.78 8.26 -5.46
C GLN A 34 8.56 6.91 -6.15
N LEU A 35 7.31 6.58 -6.50
CA LEU A 35 6.99 5.33 -7.21
C LEU A 35 7.68 5.26 -8.58
N LYS A 36 7.65 6.34 -9.35
CA LYS A 36 8.33 6.42 -10.65
C LYS A 36 9.84 6.24 -10.49
N GLY A 37 10.45 6.94 -9.53
CA GLY A 37 11.88 6.81 -9.24
C GLY A 37 12.26 5.38 -8.84
N SER A 38 11.50 4.77 -7.92
CA SER A 38 11.72 3.38 -7.49
C SER A 38 11.56 2.38 -8.63
N TYR A 39 10.54 2.58 -9.47
CA TYR A 39 10.31 1.73 -10.64
C TYR A 39 11.47 1.81 -11.63
N MET A 40 11.97 3.02 -11.93
CA MET A 40 13.10 3.21 -12.84
C MET A 40 14.37 2.54 -12.31
N LEU A 41 14.68 2.72 -11.03
CA LEU A 41 15.84 2.07 -10.38
C LEU A 41 15.73 0.53 -10.41
N ASP A 42 14.55 -0.01 -10.15
CA ASP A 42 14.33 -1.47 -10.20
C ASP A 42 14.52 -2.03 -11.61
N ARG A 43 14.23 -1.24 -12.63
CA ARG A 43 14.43 -1.58 -14.05
C ARG A 43 15.90 -1.63 -14.49
N GLU A 44 16.83 -1.06 -13.74
CA GLU A 44 18.26 -1.18 -14.01
C GLU A 44 18.75 -2.63 -13.78
N SER A 45 18.11 -3.37 -12.89
CA SER A 45 18.42 -4.78 -12.62
C SER A 45 17.82 -5.71 -13.69
N THR A 46 18.67 -6.42 -14.40
CA THR A 46 18.24 -7.44 -15.39
C THR A 46 17.39 -8.53 -14.74
N SER A 47 17.76 -8.96 -13.53
CA SER A 47 17.01 -9.97 -12.77
C SER A 47 15.62 -9.48 -12.39
N SER A 48 15.49 -8.25 -11.89
CA SER A 48 14.20 -7.64 -11.56
C SER A 48 13.30 -7.52 -12.79
N ARG A 49 13.86 -7.09 -13.93
CA ARG A 49 13.14 -7.02 -15.21
C ARG A 49 12.62 -8.38 -15.65
N MET A 50 13.47 -9.41 -15.61
CA MET A 50 13.10 -10.77 -15.98
C MET A 50 11.97 -11.31 -15.09
N MET A 51 12.10 -11.17 -13.77
CA MET A 51 11.10 -11.64 -12.81
C MET A 51 9.77 -10.91 -12.94
N SER A 52 9.81 -9.60 -13.09
CA SER A 52 8.62 -8.77 -13.29
C SER A 52 7.89 -9.13 -14.59
N ASN A 53 8.62 -9.23 -15.70
CA ASN A 53 8.04 -9.60 -16.99
C ASN A 53 7.46 -11.02 -16.97
N GLY A 54 8.17 -11.98 -16.36
CA GLY A 54 7.68 -13.34 -16.20
C GLY A 54 6.40 -13.42 -15.38
N LYS A 55 6.36 -12.72 -14.23
CA LYS A 55 5.18 -12.63 -13.39
C LYS A 55 3.99 -12.00 -14.13
N ASN A 56 4.20 -10.89 -14.82
CA ASN A 56 3.15 -10.20 -15.56
C ASN A 56 2.61 -11.07 -16.70
N LEU A 57 3.48 -11.76 -17.42
CA LEU A 57 3.07 -12.68 -18.49
C LEU A 57 2.22 -13.83 -17.93
N LEU A 58 2.65 -14.44 -16.82
CA LEU A 58 1.93 -15.57 -16.22
C LEU A 58 0.57 -15.15 -15.62
N MET A 59 0.50 -13.99 -14.95
CA MET A 59 -0.70 -13.58 -14.23
C MET A 59 -1.67 -12.76 -15.06
N ARG A 60 -1.17 -12.01 -16.03
CA ARG A 60 -1.97 -11.05 -16.80
C ARG A 60 -1.96 -11.31 -18.31
N ASN A 61 -1.16 -12.29 -18.77
CA ASN A 61 -0.89 -12.58 -20.17
C ASN A 61 -0.43 -11.34 -20.97
N LYS A 62 0.25 -10.41 -20.30
CA LYS A 62 0.71 -9.14 -20.86
C LYS A 62 2.02 -8.73 -20.17
N VAL A 63 2.94 -8.19 -20.95
CA VAL A 63 4.09 -7.44 -20.46
C VAL A 63 3.84 -5.97 -20.79
N ASP A 64 3.74 -5.13 -19.76
CA ASP A 64 3.54 -3.69 -19.94
C ASP A 64 4.88 -3.05 -20.35
N ASP A 65 4.81 -2.08 -21.24
CA ASP A 65 5.95 -1.22 -21.56
C ASP A 65 6.24 -0.27 -20.39
N GLU A 66 7.46 0.23 -20.32
CA GLU A 66 7.89 1.16 -19.28
C GLU A 66 7.05 2.43 -19.27
N GLN A 67 6.75 2.97 -20.46
CA GLN A 67 5.90 4.15 -20.60
C GLN A 67 4.47 3.89 -20.10
N ASP A 68 3.90 2.71 -20.39
CA ASP A 68 2.56 2.35 -19.89
C ASP A 68 2.49 2.43 -18.35
N ILE A 69 3.53 1.95 -17.65
CA ILE A 69 3.58 1.97 -16.20
C ILE A 69 3.69 3.40 -15.66
N ILE A 70 4.54 4.22 -16.28
CA ILE A 70 4.67 5.63 -15.92
C ILE A 70 3.33 6.37 -16.14
N ASP A 71 2.64 6.09 -17.23
CA ASP A 71 1.35 6.68 -17.54
C ASP A 71 0.27 6.22 -16.53
N TYR A 72 0.26 4.95 -16.12
CA TYR A 72 -0.64 4.47 -15.07
C TYR A 72 -0.42 5.22 -13.76
N ILE A 73 0.83 5.41 -13.34
CA ILE A 73 1.15 6.16 -12.12
C ILE A 73 0.69 7.62 -12.24
N ASN A 74 0.95 8.25 -13.37
CA ASN A 74 0.57 9.65 -13.60
C ASN A 74 -0.95 9.86 -13.59
N ASN A 75 -1.70 8.90 -14.13
CA ASN A 75 -3.15 8.96 -14.27
C ASN A 75 -3.94 8.65 -12.99
N VAL A 76 -3.28 8.19 -11.92
CA VAL A 76 -3.96 8.03 -10.62
C VAL A 76 -4.43 9.39 -10.12
N GLU A 77 -5.72 9.52 -9.86
CA GLU A 77 -6.31 10.75 -9.33
C GLU A 77 -6.58 10.65 -7.83
N TYR A 78 -6.74 11.79 -7.18
CA TYR A 78 -7.12 11.88 -5.77
C TYR A 78 -8.35 11.02 -5.43
N GLN A 79 -9.35 11.03 -6.30
CA GLN A 79 -10.59 10.28 -6.10
C GLN A 79 -10.37 8.77 -6.13
N ASP A 80 -9.39 8.28 -6.88
CA ASP A 80 -9.07 6.85 -6.91
C ASP A 80 -8.45 6.42 -5.58
N VAL A 81 -7.56 7.24 -5.04
CA VAL A 81 -6.96 7.01 -3.71
C VAL A 81 -8.03 7.06 -2.62
N ALA A 82 -8.92 8.06 -2.64
CA ALA A 82 -10.01 8.18 -1.68
C ALA A 82 -10.93 6.94 -1.69
N LYS A 83 -11.34 6.46 -2.87
CA LYS A 83 -12.14 5.22 -3.01
C LYS A 83 -11.45 3.98 -2.41
N ILE A 84 -10.13 3.87 -2.61
CA ILE A 84 -9.36 2.75 -2.04
C ILE A 84 -9.29 2.87 -0.52
N ILE A 85 -9.07 4.07 0.01
CA ILE A 85 -9.06 4.31 1.46
C ILE A 85 -10.40 3.88 2.07
N GLU A 86 -11.53 4.33 1.53
CA GLU A 86 -12.86 3.96 2.02
C GLU A 86 -13.11 2.45 1.98
N LYS A 87 -12.64 1.79 0.94
CA LYS A 87 -12.86 0.35 0.74
C LYS A 87 -11.96 -0.51 1.62
N VAL A 88 -10.69 -0.15 1.74
CA VAL A 88 -9.66 -0.99 2.37
C VAL A 88 -9.54 -0.71 3.87
N PHE A 89 -9.51 0.57 4.25
CA PHE A 89 -9.35 0.98 5.65
C PHE A 89 -10.68 1.00 6.42
N ASN A 90 -11.43 -0.10 6.34
CA ASN A 90 -12.64 -0.30 7.14
C ASN A 90 -12.32 -1.22 8.31
N LYS A 91 -12.71 -0.83 9.54
CA LYS A 91 -12.47 -1.61 10.76
C LYS A 91 -13.03 -3.03 10.67
N GLU A 92 -14.10 -3.25 9.93
CA GLU A 92 -14.68 -4.57 9.69
C GLU A 92 -13.80 -5.50 8.84
N ASN A 93 -12.83 -4.92 8.12
CA ASN A 93 -11.90 -5.66 7.27
C ASN A 93 -10.54 -5.94 7.95
N ILE A 94 -10.37 -5.53 9.21
CA ILE A 94 -9.10 -5.68 9.92
C ILE A 94 -9.04 -7.05 10.58
N GLY A 95 -8.06 -7.86 10.18
CA GLY A 95 -7.68 -9.08 10.89
C GLY A 95 -6.44 -8.83 11.73
N VAL A 96 -6.45 -9.28 12.98
CA VAL A 96 -5.32 -9.13 13.91
C VAL A 96 -4.70 -10.48 14.18
N CYS A 97 -3.38 -10.57 14.09
CA CYS A 97 -2.60 -11.73 14.50
C CYS A 97 -1.47 -11.27 15.42
N ILE A 98 -1.38 -11.85 16.62
CA ILE A 98 -0.37 -11.50 17.61
C ILE A 98 0.45 -12.73 17.94
N VAL A 99 1.77 -12.59 17.92
CA VAL A 99 2.71 -13.63 18.31
C VAL A 99 3.61 -13.09 19.42
N GLY A 100 3.61 -13.76 20.55
CA GLY A 100 4.41 -13.33 21.72
C GLY A 100 4.23 -14.25 22.92
N LYS A 101 4.82 -13.85 24.05
CA LYS A 101 4.56 -14.50 25.34
C LYS A 101 3.27 -13.95 25.96
N ASP A 102 2.52 -14.82 26.63
CA ASP A 102 1.32 -14.46 27.42
C ASP A 102 0.23 -13.72 26.59
N VAL A 103 0.07 -14.10 25.31
CA VAL A 103 -0.92 -13.50 24.40
C VAL A 103 -2.36 -13.93 24.72
N GLU A 104 -2.56 -14.96 25.52
CA GLU A 104 -3.87 -15.53 25.87
C GLU A 104 -4.78 -14.56 26.64
N ASN A 105 -4.19 -13.52 27.23
CA ASN A 105 -4.89 -12.54 28.07
C ASN A 105 -5.07 -11.18 27.40
N ILE A 106 -4.86 -11.08 26.09
CA ILE A 106 -5.04 -9.83 25.35
C ILE A 106 -6.48 -9.78 24.81
N SER A 107 -7.21 -8.76 25.21
CA SER A 107 -8.55 -8.44 24.67
C SER A 107 -8.43 -7.22 23.77
N LEU A 108 -8.72 -7.39 22.48
CA LEU A 108 -8.70 -6.31 21.49
C LEU A 108 -10.11 -5.87 21.12
#